data_40c561d92aa752079da61a51df2918a6
#
_entry.id   40c561d92aa752079da61a51df2918a6
#
_cell.length_a   1.000
_cell.length_b   1.000
_cell.length_c   1.000
_cell.angle_alpha   90.00
_cell.angle_beta   90.00
_cell.angle_gamma   90.00
#
_symmetry.space_group_name_H-M   'P 1'
#
loop_
_entity.id
_entity.type
_entity.pdbx_description
1 polymer ?
#
loop_
_entity_poly.entity_id
_entity_poly.type
_entity_poly.pdbx_seq_one_letter_code
_entity_poly.pdbx_strand_id
1 'polypeptide(L)'
;MLSVGIICFIVAPGLQAQCTARNEAFQSGEHVMYDLYFNWKFIWKKVGLASLTTNATTYRSQPAFRFNLLSVGSKSSDFFFKMRDTLTCYVSERLEPLYFRKAAEEGKRHTVDEAWFSYADGVSHVKQRRTWYSPQREPQEMEYEDSRCIFDMLSILAQARSYDPADYKVGDKILFPMATGRRVEEQTLIYRGKENVEANNDTTYRCLVFSFVEYKKGKEREVITFFVSDDKNHLPIRLDMYLNFGAAKAFLKSVRGNRYPMTSVVEEK
;
A
#
# COMPACT_ATOMS: atom_id res chain seq x y z
N MET A 1 -18.39 45.29 45.83
CA MET A 1 -17.97 43.90 45.54
C MET A 1 -18.01 43.70 44.04
N LEU A 2 -16.87 43.78 43.37
CA LEU A 2 -16.77 43.53 41.94
C LEU A 2 -16.45 42.01 41.74
N SER A 3 -17.33 41.31 41.08
CA SER A 3 -17.12 39.91 40.66
C SER A 3 -16.35 39.88 39.35
N VAL A 4 -15.10 39.42 39.40
CA VAL A 4 -14.27 39.21 38.20
C VAL A 4 -14.61 37.82 37.66
N GLY A 5 -15.37 37.77 36.54
CA GLY A 5 -15.62 36.53 35.81
C GLY A 5 -14.36 36.06 35.06
N ILE A 6 -13.80 34.96 35.45
CA ILE A 6 -12.72 34.28 34.72
C ILE A 6 -13.34 33.58 33.49
N ILE A 7 -13.12 34.15 32.32
CA ILE A 7 -13.44 33.48 31.05
C ILE A 7 -12.34 32.45 30.77
N CYS A 8 -12.67 31.18 30.99
CA CYS A 8 -11.82 30.06 30.65
C CYS A 8 -11.95 29.80 29.12
N PHE A 9 -10.94 30.21 28.35
CA PHE A 9 -10.84 29.82 26.93
C PHE A 9 -10.55 28.34 26.87
N ILE A 10 -11.55 27.53 26.59
CA ILE A 10 -11.37 26.14 26.19
C ILE A 10 -10.80 26.19 24.76
N VAL A 11 -9.48 26.04 24.64
CA VAL A 11 -8.84 25.77 23.36
C VAL A 11 -9.27 24.36 22.95
N ALA A 12 -10.24 24.25 22.05
CA ALA A 12 -10.58 22.97 21.44
C ALA A 12 -9.31 22.41 20.76
N PRO A 13 -8.91 21.15 21.02
CA PRO A 13 -7.83 20.55 20.28
C PRO A 13 -8.22 20.59 18.80
N GLY A 14 -7.42 21.26 17.98
CA GLY A 14 -7.66 21.33 16.54
C GLY A 14 -7.80 19.91 15.98
N LEU A 15 -8.88 19.67 15.25
CA LEU A 15 -9.06 18.48 14.43
C LEU A 15 -7.94 18.48 13.37
N GLN A 16 -6.79 17.90 13.71
CA GLN A 16 -5.80 17.56 12.70
C GLN A 16 -6.34 16.36 11.91
N ALA A 17 -6.29 16.43 10.60
CA ALA A 17 -6.56 15.27 9.77
C ALA A 17 -5.70 14.10 10.29
N GLN A 18 -6.35 12.99 10.68
CA GLN A 18 -5.69 11.87 11.35
C GLN A 18 -4.88 11.03 10.34
N CYS A 19 -3.97 11.68 9.60
CA CYS A 19 -3.07 11.00 8.67
C CYS A 19 -1.83 10.44 9.36
N THR A 20 -1.63 10.78 10.61
CA THR A 20 -0.41 10.41 11.33
C THR A 20 -0.53 9.08 12.04
N ALA A 21 0.50 8.24 11.89
CA ALA A 21 0.70 7.04 12.68
C ALA A 21 2.17 6.92 13.10
N ARG A 22 2.42 6.21 14.18
CA ARG A 22 3.79 5.89 14.60
C ARG A 22 4.27 4.67 13.82
N ASN A 23 5.46 4.78 13.22
CA ASN A 23 6.08 3.61 12.61
C ASN A 23 6.55 2.61 13.69
N GLU A 24 5.93 1.46 13.73
CA GLU A 24 6.30 0.37 14.65
C GLU A 24 6.79 -0.90 13.92
N ALA A 25 6.73 -0.96 12.58
CA ALA A 25 6.90 -2.19 11.83
C ALA A 25 8.21 -2.30 11.03
N PHE A 26 8.76 -1.22 10.52
CA PHE A 26 9.88 -1.26 9.59
C PHE A 26 11.00 -0.29 9.97
N GLN A 27 12.14 -0.44 9.31
CA GLN A 27 13.30 0.46 9.45
C GLN A 27 13.93 0.74 8.08
N SER A 28 14.83 1.73 8.05
CA SER A 28 15.64 2.03 6.86
C SER A 28 16.54 0.85 6.48
N GLY A 29 16.61 0.55 5.19
CA GLY A 29 17.40 -0.56 4.65
C GLY A 29 16.61 -1.86 4.52
N GLU A 30 15.31 -1.87 4.86
CA GLU A 30 14.47 -3.03 4.60
C GLU A 30 14.35 -3.28 3.08
N HIS A 31 14.56 -4.53 2.68
CA HIS A 31 14.47 -4.97 1.30
C HIS A 31 13.76 -6.32 1.22
N VAL A 32 12.62 -6.34 0.56
CA VAL A 32 11.78 -7.52 0.37
C VAL A 32 11.73 -7.87 -1.11
N MET A 33 11.94 -9.14 -1.42
CA MET A 33 11.88 -9.67 -2.79
C MET A 33 10.71 -10.62 -2.94
N TYR A 34 10.07 -10.59 -4.11
CA TYR A 34 8.94 -11.45 -4.44
C TYR A 34 9.17 -12.13 -5.79
N ASP A 35 8.72 -13.38 -5.88
CA ASP A 35 8.50 -14.07 -7.14
C ASP A 35 7.06 -13.81 -7.62
N LEU A 36 6.91 -13.41 -8.89
CA LEU A 36 5.61 -13.12 -9.50
C LEU A 36 5.18 -14.28 -10.37
N TYR A 37 3.94 -14.74 -10.15
CA TYR A 37 3.29 -15.79 -10.93
C TYR A 37 2.01 -15.26 -11.56
N PHE A 38 1.70 -15.82 -12.71
CA PHE A 38 0.44 -15.56 -13.42
C PHE A 38 -0.20 -16.87 -13.83
N ASN A 39 -1.52 -16.94 -13.64
CA ASN A 39 -2.32 -18.09 -14.08
C ASN A 39 -2.97 -17.77 -15.42
N TRP A 40 -2.63 -18.59 -16.42
CA TRP A 40 -3.33 -18.63 -17.69
C TRP A 40 -3.89 -20.04 -17.94
N LYS A 41 -5.18 -20.16 -18.07
CA LYS A 41 -5.86 -21.43 -18.39
C LYS A 41 -5.49 -22.61 -17.48
N PHE A 42 -5.38 -22.48 -16.20
CA PHE A 42 -5.03 -23.52 -15.21
C PHE A 42 -3.52 -23.76 -14.99
N ILE A 43 -2.64 -23.07 -15.69
CA ILE A 43 -1.18 -23.21 -15.49
C ILE A 43 -0.64 -21.97 -14.79
N TRP A 44 -0.03 -22.17 -13.62
CA TRP A 44 0.73 -21.14 -12.95
C TRP A 44 2.14 -21.07 -13.52
N LYS A 45 2.53 -19.89 -13.98
CA LYS A 45 3.85 -19.67 -14.54
C LYS A 45 4.52 -18.49 -13.84
N LYS A 46 5.77 -18.68 -13.45
CA LYS A 46 6.60 -17.57 -12.96
C LYS A 46 6.83 -16.59 -14.12
N VAL A 47 6.43 -15.33 -13.92
CA VAL A 47 6.44 -14.29 -14.95
C VAL A 47 7.38 -13.15 -14.65
N GLY A 48 7.91 -13.05 -13.43
CA GLY A 48 8.79 -11.95 -13.07
C GLY A 48 9.20 -11.94 -11.62
N LEU A 49 9.75 -10.80 -11.23
CA LEU A 49 10.17 -10.48 -9.88
C LEU A 49 9.61 -9.12 -9.47
N ALA A 50 9.40 -8.94 -8.16
CA ALA A 50 9.21 -7.61 -7.60
C ALA A 50 10.14 -7.40 -6.40
N SER A 51 10.48 -6.16 -6.11
CA SER A 51 11.22 -5.77 -4.92
C SER A 51 10.61 -4.54 -4.28
N LEU A 52 10.45 -4.57 -2.97
CA LEU A 52 10.04 -3.42 -2.16
C LEU A 52 11.21 -3.02 -1.27
N THR A 53 11.63 -1.77 -1.37
CA THR A 53 12.69 -1.20 -0.51
C THR A 53 12.14 -0.04 0.30
N THR A 54 12.60 0.04 1.56
CA THR A 54 12.25 1.13 2.49
C THR A 54 13.54 1.82 2.95
N ASN A 55 13.65 3.13 2.73
CA ASN A 55 14.83 3.89 3.12
C ASN A 55 14.45 5.21 3.79
N ALA A 56 15.11 5.55 4.89
CA ALA A 56 15.09 6.91 5.44
C ALA A 56 15.77 7.88 4.46
N THR A 57 15.19 9.04 4.27
CA THR A 57 15.62 10.06 3.32
C THR A 57 15.08 11.43 3.70
N THR A 58 15.12 12.38 2.80
CA THR A 58 14.42 13.66 2.93
C THR A 58 13.50 13.88 1.73
N TYR A 59 12.36 14.51 1.97
CA TYR A 59 11.47 15.02 0.93
C TYR A 59 11.21 16.50 1.17
N ARG A 60 11.55 17.37 0.19
CA ARG A 60 11.48 18.83 0.34
C ARG A 60 12.12 19.35 1.64
N SER A 61 13.33 18.85 1.94
CA SER A 61 14.13 19.19 3.13
C SER A 61 13.56 18.72 4.47
N GLN A 62 12.53 17.90 4.49
CA GLN A 62 11.98 17.30 5.70
C GLN A 62 12.33 15.82 5.78
N PRO A 63 12.61 15.25 6.98
CA PRO A 63 12.83 13.83 7.16
C PRO A 63 11.63 13.01 6.66
N ALA A 64 11.91 11.93 5.95
CA ALA A 64 10.89 11.10 5.33
C ALA A 64 11.38 9.65 5.16
N PHE A 65 10.44 8.72 4.97
CA PHE A 65 10.71 7.40 4.41
C PHE A 65 10.32 7.37 2.94
N ARG A 66 11.17 6.73 2.14
CA ARG A 66 10.87 6.41 0.75
C ARG A 66 10.65 4.91 0.61
N PHE A 67 9.48 4.54 0.11
CA PHE A 67 9.16 3.20 -0.37
C PHE A 67 9.33 3.17 -1.88
N ASN A 68 9.97 2.13 -2.38
CA ASN A 68 10.12 1.93 -3.82
C ASN A 68 9.81 0.47 -4.16
N LEU A 69 8.73 0.26 -4.91
CA LEU A 69 8.30 -1.03 -5.44
C LEU A 69 8.65 -1.09 -6.93
N LEU A 70 9.51 -2.02 -7.29
CA LEU A 70 9.87 -2.30 -8.66
C LEU A 70 9.32 -3.67 -9.05
N SER A 71 8.57 -3.75 -10.15
CA SER A 71 8.06 -5.01 -10.71
C SER A 71 8.57 -5.18 -12.14
N VAL A 72 9.20 -6.32 -12.41
CA VAL A 72 9.82 -6.59 -13.70
C VAL A 72 9.41 -7.96 -14.20
N GLY A 73 8.76 -8.00 -15.37
CA GLY A 73 8.47 -9.24 -16.08
C GLY A 73 9.75 -9.91 -16.61
N SER A 74 9.75 -11.23 -16.75
CA SER A 74 10.84 -11.96 -17.38
C SER A 74 10.87 -11.73 -18.90
N LYS A 75 12.02 -11.87 -19.52
CA LYS A 75 12.14 -11.75 -21.00
C LYS A 75 11.19 -12.72 -21.73
N SER A 76 10.97 -13.90 -21.19
CA SER A 76 10.04 -14.89 -21.77
C SER A 76 8.57 -14.50 -21.61
N SER A 77 8.21 -13.72 -20.59
CA SER A 77 6.85 -13.21 -20.42
C SER A 77 6.58 -11.96 -21.25
N ASP A 78 7.61 -11.19 -21.61
CA ASP A 78 7.48 -9.97 -22.43
C ASP A 78 6.85 -10.24 -23.82
N PHE A 79 6.99 -11.47 -24.34
CA PHE A 79 6.33 -11.87 -25.57
C PHE A 79 4.78 -11.85 -25.46
N PHE A 80 4.25 -12.15 -24.27
CA PHE A 80 2.82 -12.14 -24.02
C PHE A 80 2.35 -10.82 -23.40
N PHE A 81 3.08 -10.34 -22.42
CA PHE A 81 2.75 -9.12 -21.70
C PHE A 81 4.00 -8.52 -21.05
N LYS A 82 4.49 -7.41 -21.62
CA LYS A 82 5.59 -6.64 -21.03
C LYS A 82 5.10 -5.96 -19.76
N MET A 83 5.85 -6.08 -18.66
CA MET A 83 5.58 -5.43 -17.40
C MET A 83 6.86 -4.83 -16.83
N ARG A 84 6.87 -3.52 -16.65
CA ARG A 84 7.95 -2.74 -16.04
C ARG A 84 7.32 -1.61 -15.24
N ASP A 85 7.05 -1.89 -13.98
CA ASP A 85 6.38 -0.93 -13.12
C ASP A 85 7.31 -0.46 -12.01
N THR A 86 7.32 0.84 -11.77
CA THR A 86 8.00 1.45 -10.63
C THR A 86 7.00 2.30 -9.87
N LEU A 87 6.80 1.96 -8.60
CA LEU A 87 6.00 2.77 -7.68
C LEU A 87 6.95 3.35 -6.63
N THR A 88 6.86 4.65 -6.43
CA THR A 88 7.63 5.35 -5.40
C THR A 88 6.67 6.17 -4.54
N CYS A 89 6.81 6.04 -3.23
CA CYS A 89 6.05 6.80 -2.25
C CYS A 89 7.00 7.47 -1.26
N TYR A 90 6.69 8.69 -0.86
CA TYR A 90 7.31 9.36 0.26
C TYR A 90 6.27 9.59 1.34
N VAL A 91 6.60 9.20 2.57
CA VAL A 91 5.81 9.48 3.76
C VAL A 91 6.66 10.22 4.78
N SER A 92 6.04 11.05 5.62
CA SER A 92 6.73 11.70 6.75
C SER A 92 7.20 10.64 7.77
N GLU A 93 7.99 11.05 8.78
CA GLU A 93 8.34 10.16 9.92
C GLU A 93 7.10 9.68 10.69
N ARG A 94 5.99 10.40 10.57
CA ARG A 94 4.68 10.04 11.13
C ARG A 94 3.77 9.35 10.13
N LEU A 95 4.32 8.81 9.05
CA LEU A 95 3.65 8.04 7.99
C LEU A 95 2.55 8.81 7.23
N GLU A 96 2.56 10.14 7.26
CA GLU A 96 1.66 10.95 6.43
C GLU A 96 2.09 10.85 4.97
N PRO A 97 1.19 10.57 4.02
CA PRO A 97 1.51 10.62 2.59
C PRO A 97 2.05 12.00 2.18
N LEU A 98 3.13 12.05 1.41
CA LEU A 98 3.72 13.29 0.91
C LEU A 98 3.72 13.35 -0.61
N TYR A 99 4.10 12.25 -1.25
CA TYR A 99 4.18 12.14 -2.69
C TYR A 99 4.11 10.68 -3.13
N PHE A 100 3.43 10.44 -4.21
CA PHE A 100 3.35 9.13 -4.86
C PHE A 100 3.58 9.27 -6.36
N ARG A 101 4.28 8.31 -6.94
CA ARG A 101 4.48 8.16 -8.37
C ARG A 101 4.40 6.69 -8.78
N LYS A 102 3.55 6.39 -9.75
CA LYS A 102 3.53 5.10 -10.45
C LYS A 102 3.92 5.33 -11.91
N ALA A 103 5.06 4.80 -12.34
CA ALA A 103 5.40 4.67 -13.75
C ALA A 103 5.14 3.22 -14.16
N ALA A 104 4.21 3.02 -15.09
CA ALA A 104 3.80 1.70 -15.54
C ALA A 104 4.02 1.54 -17.04
N GLU A 105 4.77 0.49 -17.40
CA GLU A 105 4.94 0.06 -18.77
C GLU A 105 4.34 -1.34 -18.92
N GLU A 106 3.05 -1.38 -19.29
CA GLU A 106 2.21 -2.55 -19.34
C GLU A 106 1.76 -2.85 -20.78
N GLY A 107 2.33 -3.89 -21.39
CA GLY A 107 2.11 -4.21 -22.79
C GLY A 107 2.54 -3.07 -23.70
N LYS A 108 1.59 -2.42 -24.39
CA LYS A 108 1.82 -1.26 -25.27
C LYS A 108 1.55 0.09 -24.57
N ARG A 109 1.16 0.07 -23.30
CA ARG A 109 0.83 1.27 -22.54
C ARG A 109 2.04 1.72 -21.73
N HIS A 110 2.29 3.04 -21.74
CA HIS A 110 3.24 3.67 -20.85
C HIS A 110 2.57 4.90 -20.25
N THR A 111 2.35 4.85 -18.93
CA THR A 111 1.70 5.93 -18.18
C THR A 111 2.52 6.26 -16.92
N VAL A 112 2.43 7.52 -16.51
CA VAL A 112 2.93 7.97 -15.22
C VAL A 112 1.79 8.64 -14.47
N ASP A 113 1.51 8.14 -13.27
CA ASP A 113 0.59 8.72 -12.31
C ASP A 113 1.40 9.35 -11.17
N GLU A 114 1.05 10.57 -10.80
CA GLU A 114 1.65 11.29 -9.70
C GLU A 114 0.56 11.83 -8.77
N ALA A 115 0.84 11.86 -7.47
CA ALA A 115 -0.03 12.49 -6.47
C ALA A 115 0.84 13.24 -5.45
N TRP A 116 0.47 14.48 -5.17
CA TRP A 116 1.09 15.35 -4.17
C TRP A 116 0.06 15.60 -3.07
N PHE A 117 0.45 15.32 -1.85
CA PHE A 117 -0.42 15.45 -0.67
C PHE A 117 -0.02 16.68 0.14
N SER A 118 -1.01 17.36 0.70
CA SER A 118 -0.84 18.46 1.64
C SER A 118 -1.98 18.47 2.66
N TYR A 119 -1.75 19.12 3.79
CA TYR A 119 -2.66 19.10 4.92
C TYR A 119 -2.82 20.54 5.43
N ALA A 120 -4.06 21.01 5.51
CA ALA A 120 -4.40 22.32 6.03
C ALA A 120 -5.76 22.26 6.72
N ASP A 121 -5.89 22.94 7.86
CA ASP A 121 -7.15 23.10 8.61
C ASP A 121 -7.89 21.78 8.91
N GLY A 122 -7.12 20.69 9.13
CA GLY A 122 -7.69 19.37 9.40
C GLY A 122 -8.19 18.62 8.17
N VAL A 123 -7.89 19.11 6.97
CA VAL A 123 -8.29 18.53 5.68
C VAL A 123 -7.08 17.99 4.93
N SER A 124 -7.21 16.81 4.35
CA SER A 124 -6.27 16.25 3.38
C SER A 124 -6.58 16.78 2.00
N HIS A 125 -5.57 17.30 1.31
CA HIS A 125 -5.65 17.74 -0.07
C HIS A 125 -4.74 16.87 -0.92
N VAL A 126 -5.20 16.45 -2.10
CA VAL A 126 -4.38 15.74 -3.07
C VAL A 126 -4.52 16.36 -4.45
N LYS A 127 -3.39 16.73 -5.05
CA LYS A 127 -3.29 17.04 -6.47
C LYS A 127 -2.77 15.81 -7.19
N GLN A 128 -3.45 15.39 -8.25
CA GLN A 128 -3.07 14.23 -9.06
C GLN A 128 -2.84 14.64 -10.51
N ARG A 129 -1.90 13.94 -11.15
CA ARG A 129 -1.62 14.08 -12.58
C ARG A 129 -1.37 12.72 -13.19
N ARG A 130 -2.05 12.43 -14.32
CA ARG A 130 -1.72 11.31 -15.18
C ARG A 130 -1.16 11.79 -16.50
N THR A 131 0.01 11.26 -16.87
CA THR A 131 0.66 11.50 -18.17
C THR A 131 0.66 10.19 -18.97
N TRP A 132 0.29 10.25 -20.25
CA TRP A 132 0.36 9.13 -21.18
C TRP A 132 1.51 9.35 -22.15
N TYR A 133 2.47 8.44 -22.15
CA TYR A 133 3.58 8.43 -23.10
C TYR A 133 3.31 7.50 -24.30
N SER A 134 2.52 6.42 -24.06
CA SER A 134 2.12 5.50 -25.13
C SER A 134 0.74 4.90 -24.80
N PRO A 135 -0.30 5.04 -25.67
CA PRO A 135 -0.37 6.07 -26.70
C PRO A 135 -0.33 7.47 -26.08
N GLN A 136 0.31 8.41 -26.75
CA GLN A 136 0.41 9.79 -26.25
C GLN A 136 -0.96 10.45 -26.20
N ARG A 137 -1.24 11.13 -25.10
CA ARG A 137 -2.47 11.92 -24.87
C ARG A 137 -2.14 13.11 -23.98
N GLU A 138 -3.01 14.11 -24.01
CA GLU A 138 -2.91 15.25 -23.08
C GLU A 138 -2.96 14.76 -21.63
N PRO A 139 -2.10 15.31 -20.76
CA PRO A 139 -2.14 15.01 -19.32
C PRO A 139 -3.48 15.36 -18.71
N GLN A 140 -3.91 14.57 -17.74
CA GLN A 140 -5.09 14.88 -16.92
C GLN A 140 -4.63 15.26 -15.51
N GLU A 141 -5.16 16.35 -15.01
CA GLU A 141 -4.97 16.80 -13.62
C GLU A 141 -6.30 16.82 -12.89
N MET A 142 -6.27 16.55 -11.60
CA MET A 142 -7.39 16.73 -10.70
C MET A 142 -6.92 17.05 -9.30
N GLU A 143 -7.75 17.75 -8.57
CA GLU A 143 -7.57 18.04 -7.15
C GLU A 143 -8.76 17.48 -6.39
N TYR A 144 -8.52 17.03 -5.18
CA TYR A 144 -9.54 16.48 -4.30
C TYR A 144 -9.18 16.75 -2.85
N GLU A 145 -10.19 16.87 -1.99
CA GLU A 145 -10.03 17.05 -0.55
C GLU A 145 -10.98 16.14 0.22
N ASP A 146 -10.56 15.72 1.42
CA ASP A 146 -11.38 14.94 2.35
C ASP A 146 -10.96 15.28 3.79
N SER A 147 -11.90 15.24 4.70
CA SER A 147 -11.63 15.37 6.15
C SER A 147 -10.90 14.15 6.71
N ARG A 148 -10.88 13.04 6.01
CA ARG A 148 -10.12 11.83 6.33
C ARG A 148 -8.77 11.85 5.59
N CYS A 149 -7.85 10.98 6.01
CA CYS A 149 -6.59 10.80 5.30
C CYS A 149 -6.80 10.18 3.92
N ILE A 150 -6.28 10.85 2.88
CA ILE A 150 -6.22 10.31 1.52
C ILE A 150 -4.89 9.59 1.36
N PHE A 151 -4.91 8.32 0.99
CA PHE A 151 -3.72 7.49 0.79
C PHE A 151 -3.40 7.27 -0.69
N ASP A 152 -2.18 6.85 -0.97
CA ASP A 152 -1.83 6.05 -2.14
C ASP A 152 -1.62 4.58 -1.74
N MET A 153 -1.39 3.70 -2.72
CA MET A 153 -1.30 2.25 -2.45
C MET A 153 -0.05 1.83 -1.66
N LEU A 154 1.00 2.63 -1.60
CA LEU A 154 2.19 2.33 -0.78
C LEU A 154 2.12 3.00 0.59
N SER A 155 1.55 4.19 0.69
CA SER A 155 1.40 4.87 1.97
C SER A 155 0.39 4.17 2.89
N ILE A 156 -0.72 3.64 2.34
CA ILE A 156 -1.63 2.80 3.15
C ILE A 156 -0.95 1.50 3.59
N LEU A 157 -0.13 0.87 2.74
CA LEU A 157 0.65 -0.30 3.13
C LEU A 157 1.61 0.04 4.27
N ALA A 158 2.34 1.16 4.17
CA ALA A 158 3.27 1.60 5.20
C ALA A 158 2.57 1.83 6.55
N GLN A 159 1.41 2.49 6.55
CA GLN A 159 0.66 2.78 7.75
C GLN A 159 -0.01 1.52 8.33
N ALA A 160 -0.63 0.68 7.48
CA ALA A 160 -1.32 -0.54 7.91
C ALA A 160 -0.37 -1.57 8.56
N ARG A 161 0.92 -1.58 8.19
CA ARG A 161 1.92 -2.42 8.86
C ARG A 161 2.16 -2.04 10.32
N SER A 162 1.75 -0.85 10.74
CA SER A 162 1.88 -0.38 12.13
C SER A 162 0.57 -0.47 12.92
N TYR A 163 -0.50 -1.04 12.35
CA TYR A 163 -1.75 -1.28 13.05
C TYR A 163 -1.63 -2.49 13.98
N ASP A 164 -2.30 -2.43 15.14
CA ASP A 164 -2.37 -3.57 16.05
C ASP A 164 -3.45 -4.57 15.59
N PRO A 165 -3.08 -5.81 15.26
CA PRO A 165 -4.05 -6.83 14.86
C PRO A 165 -5.09 -7.16 15.94
N ALA A 166 -4.80 -6.86 17.22
CA ALA A 166 -5.74 -7.08 18.32
C ALA A 166 -6.96 -6.16 18.26
N ASP A 167 -6.85 -5.04 17.53
CA ASP A 167 -7.95 -4.08 17.35
C ASP A 167 -9.03 -4.60 16.37
N TYR A 168 -8.78 -5.70 15.64
CA TYR A 168 -9.66 -6.18 14.57
C TYR A 168 -10.33 -7.51 14.89
N LYS A 169 -11.62 -7.59 14.56
CA LYS A 169 -12.41 -8.83 14.54
C LYS A 169 -12.63 -9.28 13.11
N VAL A 170 -12.75 -10.59 12.90
CA VAL A 170 -13.05 -11.14 11.56
C VAL A 170 -14.35 -10.52 11.03
N GLY A 171 -14.26 -9.95 9.83
CA GLY A 171 -15.33 -9.22 9.17
C GLY A 171 -15.27 -7.70 9.33
N ASP A 172 -14.40 -7.17 10.17
CA ASP A 172 -14.23 -5.71 10.32
C ASP A 172 -13.74 -5.09 9.01
N LYS A 173 -14.32 -3.93 8.69
CA LYS A 173 -14.05 -3.16 7.46
C LYS A 173 -13.25 -1.91 7.77
N ILE A 174 -12.14 -1.74 7.08
CA ILE A 174 -11.31 -0.55 7.10
C ILE A 174 -11.58 0.20 5.80
N LEU A 175 -12.21 1.38 5.90
CA LEU A 175 -12.55 2.23 4.76
C LEU A 175 -11.62 3.44 4.71
N PHE A 176 -11.10 3.75 3.52
CA PHE A 176 -10.23 4.90 3.31
C PHE A 176 -10.30 5.40 1.88
N PRO A 177 -10.21 6.74 1.66
CA PRO A 177 -10.07 7.31 0.32
C PRO A 177 -8.66 7.07 -0.22
N MET A 178 -8.55 6.60 -1.47
CA MET A 178 -7.28 6.34 -2.13
C MET A 178 -7.16 7.08 -3.47
N ALA A 179 -6.06 7.80 -3.62
CA ALA A 179 -5.67 8.45 -4.87
C ALA A 179 -5.15 7.40 -5.87
N THR A 180 -5.79 7.30 -7.02
CA THR A 180 -5.49 6.28 -8.06
C THR A 180 -4.76 6.85 -9.28
N GLY A 181 -4.33 8.13 -9.20
CA GLY A 181 -3.69 8.87 -10.29
C GLY A 181 -4.67 9.60 -11.22
N ARG A 182 -5.98 9.30 -11.16
CA ARG A 182 -7.03 9.97 -11.93
C ARG A 182 -8.21 10.45 -11.09
N ARG A 183 -8.40 9.86 -9.95
CA ARG A 183 -9.52 10.12 -9.05
C ARG A 183 -9.18 9.64 -7.65
N VAL A 184 -9.97 10.06 -6.69
CA VAL A 184 -9.96 9.47 -5.35
C VAL A 184 -11.17 8.55 -5.26
N GLU A 185 -10.97 7.35 -4.78
CA GLU A 185 -12.01 6.33 -4.62
C GLU A 185 -12.00 5.79 -3.20
N GLU A 186 -13.20 5.54 -2.68
CA GLU A 186 -13.35 4.81 -1.42
C GLU A 186 -12.89 3.38 -1.60
N GLN A 187 -11.98 2.93 -0.75
CA GLN A 187 -11.46 1.58 -0.75
C GLN A 187 -11.87 0.85 0.53
N THR A 188 -11.99 -0.46 0.45
CA THR A 188 -12.38 -1.28 1.58
C THR A 188 -11.42 -2.46 1.74
N LEU A 189 -10.78 -2.54 2.91
CA LEU A 189 -10.10 -3.75 3.38
C LEU A 189 -10.99 -4.45 4.39
N ILE A 190 -11.08 -5.78 4.30
CA ILE A 190 -11.82 -6.61 5.26
C ILE A 190 -10.85 -7.58 5.91
N TYR A 191 -10.80 -7.58 7.23
CA TYR A 191 -10.03 -8.56 7.97
C TYR A 191 -10.72 -9.93 7.94
N ARG A 192 -10.01 -10.97 7.49
CA ARG A 192 -10.52 -12.33 7.30
C ARG A 192 -10.05 -13.32 8.36
N GLY A 193 -9.18 -12.89 9.28
CA GLY A 193 -8.62 -13.76 10.33
C GLY A 193 -7.18 -14.16 10.06
N LYS A 194 -6.79 -15.34 10.52
CA LYS A 194 -5.40 -15.84 10.42
C LYS A 194 -5.34 -17.13 9.64
N GLU A 195 -4.27 -17.31 8.88
CA GLU A 195 -4.01 -18.51 8.08
C GLU A 195 -2.50 -18.80 8.03
N ASN A 196 -2.11 -20.08 7.96
CA ASN A 196 -0.73 -20.45 7.68
C ASN A 196 -0.53 -20.53 6.15
N VAL A 197 0.48 -19.84 5.66
CA VAL A 197 0.73 -19.64 4.23
C VAL A 197 2.15 -20.00 3.89
N GLU A 198 2.34 -20.90 2.93
CA GLU A 198 3.64 -21.21 2.37
C GLU A 198 4.08 -20.08 1.41
N ALA A 199 5.31 -19.61 1.57
CA ALA A 199 5.97 -18.67 0.67
C ALA A 199 6.89 -19.39 -0.32
N ASN A 200 7.51 -18.65 -1.23
CA ASN A 200 8.38 -19.23 -2.27
C ASN A 200 9.85 -19.37 -1.82
N ASN A 201 10.06 -19.47 -0.52
CA ASN A 201 11.36 -19.69 0.14
C ASN A 201 11.33 -20.96 1.03
N ASP A 202 10.43 -21.89 0.72
CA ASP A 202 10.21 -23.16 1.44
C ASP A 202 9.91 -22.94 2.95
N THR A 203 9.29 -21.81 3.28
CA THR A 203 8.95 -21.45 4.66
C THR A 203 7.46 -21.18 4.77
N THR A 204 6.83 -21.74 5.79
CA THR A 204 5.44 -21.47 6.17
C THR A 204 5.39 -20.34 7.21
N TYR A 205 4.50 -19.39 6.98
CA TYR A 205 4.29 -18.24 7.86
C TYR A 205 2.86 -18.22 8.38
N ARG A 206 2.69 -17.92 9.66
CA ARG A 206 1.40 -17.52 10.21
C ARG A 206 1.11 -16.10 9.72
N CYS A 207 -0.03 -15.91 9.05
CA CYS A 207 -0.41 -14.66 8.42
C CYS A 207 -1.75 -14.14 8.92
N LEU A 208 -1.86 -12.83 8.99
CA LEU A 208 -3.12 -12.08 9.01
C LEU A 208 -3.62 -11.97 7.57
N VAL A 209 -4.91 -12.20 7.34
CA VAL A 209 -5.51 -12.18 6.01
C VAL A 209 -6.43 -10.98 5.86
N PHE A 210 -6.18 -10.19 4.84
CA PHE A 210 -7.00 -9.03 4.48
C PHE A 210 -7.46 -9.13 3.02
N SER A 211 -8.77 -8.91 2.79
CA SER A 211 -9.32 -8.81 1.44
C SER A 211 -9.53 -7.34 1.07
N PHE A 212 -8.91 -6.91 -0.02
CA PHE A 212 -9.24 -5.67 -0.68
C PHE A 212 -10.40 -5.93 -1.63
N VAL A 213 -11.52 -5.23 -1.43
CA VAL A 213 -12.75 -5.51 -2.13
C VAL A 213 -13.32 -4.28 -2.84
N GLU A 214 -13.96 -4.50 -3.96
CA GLU A 214 -14.82 -3.55 -4.67
C GLU A 214 -16.28 -3.97 -4.57
N TYR A 215 -17.19 -3.00 -4.57
CA TYR A 215 -18.62 -3.27 -4.65
C TYR A 215 -19.14 -2.97 -6.06
N LYS A 216 -19.57 -4.00 -6.79
CA LYS A 216 -20.24 -3.85 -8.09
C LYS A 216 -21.71 -4.25 -7.98
N LYS A 217 -22.61 -3.31 -8.25
CA LYS A 217 -24.07 -3.53 -8.16
C LYS A 217 -24.48 -4.13 -6.80
N GLY A 218 -23.88 -3.63 -5.71
CA GLY A 218 -24.12 -4.08 -4.34
C GLY A 218 -23.50 -5.43 -3.97
N LYS A 219 -22.79 -6.09 -4.88
CA LYS A 219 -22.08 -7.35 -4.61
C LYS A 219 -20.62 -7.09 -4.32
N GLU A 220 -20.12 -7.70 -3.24
CA GLU A 220 -18.71 -7.72 -2.89
C GLU A 220 -17.93 -8.53 -3.93
N ARG A 221 -16.85 -7.96 -4.42
CA ARG A 221 -15.89 -8.61 -5.30
C ARG A 221 -14.50 -8.42 -4.73
N GLU A 222 -13.85 -9.51 -4.42
CA GLU A 222 -12.45 -9.50 -4.01
C GLU A 222 -11.55 -9.15 -5.19
N VAL A 223 -10.62 -8.22 -4.96
CA VAL A 223 -9.66 -7.73 -5.96
C VAL A 223 -8.26 -8.21 -5.61
N ILE A 224 -7.90 -8.13 -4.33
CA ILE A 224 -6.61 -8.59 -3.81
C ILE A 224 -6.82 -9.22 -2.44
N THR A 225 -6.19 -10.38 -2.20
CA THR A 225 -6.00 -10.93 -0.86
C THR A 225 -4.56 -10.69 -0.43
N PHE A 226 -4.38 -10.07 0.72
CA PHE A 226 -3.09 -9.85 1.37
C PHE A 226 -2.91 -10.86 2.50
N PHE A 227 -1.81 -11.59 2.48
CA PHE A 227 -1.34 -12.42 3.56
C PHE A 227 -0.14 -11.73 4.19
N VAL A 228 -0.29 -11.23 5.40
CA VAL A 228 0.68 -10.38 6.09
C VAL A 228 1.21 -11.13 7.30
N SER A 229 2.51 -11.14 7.53
CA SER A 229 3.12 -11.87 8.67
C SER A 229 2.50 -11.44 10.01
N ASP A 230 2.06 -12.43 10.81
CA ASP A 230 1.52 -12.23 12.16
C ASP A 230 2.68 -12.10 13.16
N ASP A 231 3.49 -11.06 12.94
CA ASP A 231 4.59 -10.61 13.80
C ASP A 231 4.75 -9.09 13.72
N LYS A 232 5.66 -8.52 14.47
CA LYS A 232 5.86 -7.06 14.55
C LYS A 232 6.31 -6.40 13.24
N ASN A 233 6.78 -7.15 12.24
CA ASN A 233 7.16 -6.59 10.95
C ASN A 233 5.96 -6.37 10.03
N HIS A 234 4.85 -7.14 10.19
CA HIS A 234 3.67 -7.12 9.32
C HIS A 234 4.06 -7.08 7.83
N LEU A 235 4.98 -7.96 7.45
CA LEU A 235 5.46 -8.05 6.05
C LEU A 235 4.42 -8.75 5.17
N PRO A 236 4.15 -8.25 3.97
CA PRO A 236 3.40 -9.01 2.98
C PRO A 236 4.16 -10.30 2.62
N ILE A 237 3.60 -11.45 2.94
CA ILE A 237 4.17 -12.78 2.64
C ILE A 237 3.68 -13.26 1.26
N ARG A 238 2.40 -13.03 0.99
CA ARG A 238 1.78 -13.39 -0.28
C ARG A 238 0.67 -12.39 -0.63
N LEU A 239 0.53 -12.12 -1.92
CA LEU A 239 -0.59 -11.38 -2.49
C LEU A 239 -1.24 -12.22 -3.58
N ASP A 240 -2.55 -12.38 -3.53
CA ASP A 240 -3.34 -13.00 -4.59
C ASP A 240 -4.18 -11.91 -5.25
N MET A 241 -3.97 -11.68 -6.54
CA MET A 241 -4.62 -10.61 -7.32
C MET A 241 -5.58 -11.23 -8.33
N TYR A 242 -6.85 -10.85 -8.28
CA TYR A 242 -7.93 -11.38 -9.13
C TYR A 242 -8.20 -10.43 -10.29
N LEU A 243 -7.65 -10.74 -11.45
CA LEU A 243 -7.74 -9.93 -12.66
C LEU A 243 -8.93 -10.37 -13.55
N ASN A 244 -9.36 -9.51 -14.46
CA ASN A 244 -10.46 -9.85 -15.38
C ASN A 244 -10.14 -11.00 -16.37
N PHE A 245 -8.85 -11.28 -16.57
CA PHE A 245 -8.35 -12.26 -17.54
C PHE A 245 -7.45 -13.35 -16.92
N GLY A 246 -7.54 -13.55 -15.60
CA GLY A 246 -6.75 -14.54 -14.86
C GLY A 246 -6.45 -14.08 -13.45
N ALA A 247 -5.48 -14.70 -12.81
CA ALA A 247 -5.02 -14.33 -11.50
C ALA A 247 -3.48 -14.19 -11.48
N ALA A 248 -3.00 -13.25 -10.68
CA ALA A 248 -1.57 -13.12 -10.43
C ALA A 248 -1.29 -13.33 -8.94
N LYS A 249 -0.11 -13.83 -8.61
CA LYS A 249 0.35 -14.02 -7.24
C LYS A 249 1.75 -13.46 -7.08
N ALA A 250 1.98 -12.83 -5.94
CA ALA A 250 3.32 -12.48 -5.48
C ALA A 250 3.62 -13.29 -4.23
N PHE A 251 4.74 -14.02 -4.22
CA PHE A 251 5.19 -14.80 -3.07
C PHE A 251 6.49 -14.26 -2.54
N LEU A 252 6.60 -14.12 -1.22
CA LEU A 252 7.85 -13.74 -0.57
C LEU A 252 8.95 -14.71 -0.98
N LYS A 253 10.04 -14.16 -1.50
CA LYS A 253 11.25 -14.89 -1.87
C LYS A 253 12.36 -14.70 -0.82
N SER A 254 12.56 -13.49 -0.38
CA SER A 254 13.53 -13.15 0.66
C SER A 254 13.24 -11.80 1.29
N VAL A 255 13.65 -11.65 2.53
CA VAL A 255 13.65 -10.39 3.27
C VAL A 255 15.00 -10.18 3.94
N ARG A 256 15.45 -8.92 4.00
CA ARG A 256 16.63 -8.49 4.74
C ARG A 256 16.43 -7.07 5.25
N GLY A 257 17.10 -6.72 6.33
CA GLY A 257 17.00 -5.41 6.95
C GLY A 257 15.65 -5.15 7.64
N ASN A 258 14.82 -6.19 7.86
CA ASN A 258 13.60 -6.10 8.66
C ASN A 258 13.94 -5.67 10.11
N ARG A 259 13.02 -4.96 10.73
CA ARG A 259 13.23 -4.34 12.05
C ARG A 259 13.25 -5.37 13.19
N TYR A 260 12.45 -6.42 13.10
CA TYR A 260 12.29 -7.45 14.13
C TYR A 260 12.55 -8.85 13.57
N PRO A 261 12.87 -9.84 14.40
CA PRO A 261 12.89 -11.25 13.99
C PRO A 261 11.53 -11.67 13.41
N MET A 262 11.56 -12.57 12.42
CA MET A 262 10.36 -13.13 11.79
C MET A 262 9.75 -14.24 12.68
N THR A 263 9.02 -13.83 13.73
CA THR A 263 8.42 -14.78 14.69
C THR A 263 7.12 -15.42 14.18
N SER A 264 6.67 -15.04 13.00
CA SER A 264 5.53 -15.65 12.29
C SER A 264 5.91 -16.95 11.57
N VAL A 265 7.18 -17.29 11.44
CA VAL A 265 7.65 -18.57 10.87
C VAL A 265 7.06 -19.72 11.71
N VAL A 266 6.41 -20.66 11.02
CA VAL A 266 5.89 -21.88 11.63
C VAL A 266 6.98 -22.94 11.53
N GLU A 267 7.49 -23.38 12.68
CA GLU A 267 8.42 -24.51 12.71
C GLU A 267 7.65 -25.78 12.36
N GLU A 268 8.10 -26.50 11.35
CA GLU A 268 7.63 -27.86 11.11
C GLU A 268 8.10 -28.73 12.29
N LYS A 269 7.15 -29.41 12.96
CA LYS A 269 7.40 -30.35 14.05
C LYS A 269 7.89 -31.69 13.54
#